data_29b6c12e475c5d75ba1a79c3925a2518
#
_entry.id   29b6c12e475c5d75ba1a79c3925a2518
#
_cell.length_a   1.000
_cell.length_b   1.000
_cell.length_c   1.000
_cell.angle_alpha   90.00
_cell.angle_beta   90.00
_cell.angle_gamma   90.00
#
_symmetry.space_group_name_H-M   'P 1'
#
loop_
_entity.id
_entity.type
_entity.pdbx_description
1 polymer ?
#
loop_
_entity_poly.entity_id
_entity_poly.type
_entity_poly.pdbx_seq_one_letter_code
_entity_poly.pdbx_strand_id
1 'polypeptide(L)'
;LNGSCICCSGIMELRDCVNRIPQRKKGITLIEANGTSDACSLMGFLGVGLKKRFLPPIQVSVVDTRNWQKRGEHNDLEANQIQVSSLIVLTHYDHLPSERIQLVSDEIKAINPLADISKMDEIDGSLLPKFKPVHRDSKQMDHLKAHWASSSVDLPRLKSERSIQQVCREIPQSILRVKGCVQIREQQQYTYFERTPDGNISIRPFNGVPQTGP
;
A
#
# COMPACT_ATOMS: atom_id res chain seq x y z
N LEU A 1 1.72 -9.64 -12.69
CA LEU A 1 3.07 -9.61 -12.13
C LEU A 1 3.23 -10.83 -11.23
N ASN A 2 4.00 -11.81 -11.66
CA ASN A 2 4.16 -13.10 -10.99
C ASN A 2 5.00 -12.98 -9.72
N GLY A 3 4.41 -12.54 -8.60
CA GLY A 3 5.04 -12.60 -7.28
C GLY A 3 6.30 -11.76 -7.05
N SER A 4 6.87 -11.12 -8.07
CA SER A 4 8.04 -10.27 -7.93
C SER A 4 7.68 -8.88 -7.40
N CYS A 5 8.51 -8.36 -6.51
CA CYS A 5 8.37 -7.01 -5.99
C CYS A 5 8.48 -6.00 -7.14
N ILE A 6 7.52 -5.08 -7.24
CA ILE A 6 7.49 -4.03 -8.27
C ILE A 6 8.78 -3.19 -8.25
N CYS A 7 9.38 -3.00 -7.08
CA CYS A 7 10.57 -2.17 -6.92
C CYS A 7 11.88 -2.80 -7.41
N CYS A 8 11.96 -4.13 -7.56
CA CYS A 8 13.21 -4.82 -7.86
C CYS A 8 13.23 -5.36 -9.29
N SER A 9 12.60 -6.50 -9.51
CA SER A 9 12.62 -7.18 -10.82
C SER A 9 11.38 -6.88 -11.67
N GLY A 10 10.28 -6.48 -11.04
CA GLY A 10 8.99 -6.26 -11.71
C GLY A 10 8.81 -4.89 -12.37
N ILE A 11 9.73 -3.95 -12.18
CA ILE A 11 9.54 -2.58 -12.64
C ILE A 11 9.58 -2.44 -14.17
N MET A 12 10.42 -3.22 -14.86
CA MET A 12 10.45 -3.28 -16.33
C MET A 12 9.14 -3.86 -16.87
N GLU A 13 8.70 -4.96 -16.27
CA GLU A 13 7.46 -5.63 -16.62
C GLU A 13 6.24 -4.73 -16.39
N LEU A 14 6.22 -3.98 -15.29
CA LEU A 14 5.19 -2.98 -15.02
C LEU A 14 5.13 -1.92 -16.12
N ARG A 15 6.28 -1.35 -16.50
CA ARG A 15 6.34 -0.34 -17.58
C ARG A 15 5.83 -0.90 -18.90
N ASP A 16 6.20 -2.14 -19.23
CA ASP A 16 5.73 -2.80 -20.43
C ASP A 16 4.23 -3.08 -20.40
N CYS A 17 3.69 -3.45 -19.24
CA CYS A 17 2.25 -3.59 -19.03
C CYS A 17 1.53 -2.25 -19.26
N VAL A 18 2.01 -1.17 -18.67
CA VAL A 18 1.43 0.17 -18.87
C VAL A 18 1.51 0.58 -20.34
N ASN A 19 2.64 0.36 -20.99
CA ASN A 19 2.82 0.70 -22.40
C ASN A 19 1.95 -0.14 -23.37
N ARG A 20 1.43 -1.29 -22.94
CA ARG A 20 0.50 -2.13 -23.71
C ARG A 20 -0.97 -1.72 -23.54
N ILE A 21 -1.31 -0.90 -22.55
CA ILE A 21 -2.69 -0.41 -22.37
C ILE A 21 -3.18 0.24 -23.66
N PRO A 22 -4.36 -0.11 -24.17
CA PRO A 22 -4.90 0.48 -25.40
C PRO A 22 -5.05 2.00 -25.28
N GLN A 23 -4.78 2.72 -26.37
CA GLN A 23 -4.98 4.15 -26.39
C GLN A 23 -6.47 4.49 -26.27
N ARG A 24 -6.82 5.35 -25.34
CA ARG A 24 -8.16 5.90 -25.13
C ARG A 24 -8.10 7.42 -25.24
N LYS A 25 -9.21 8.06 -25.63
CA LYS A 25 -9.29 9.52 -25.71
C LYS A 25 -9.10 10.20 -24.35
N LYS A 26 -9.64 9.60 -23.30
CA LYS A 26 -9.49 10.03 -21.90
C LYS A 26 -9.47 8.78 -21.01
N GLY A 27 -8.72 8.82 -19.93
CA GLY A 27 -8.68 7.74 -18.94
C GLY A 27 -7.58 7.95 -17.91
N ILE A 28 -7.69 7.25 -16.81
CA ILE A 28 -6.70 7.20 -15.73
C ILE A 28 -6.26 5.74 -15.62
N THR A 29 -4.96 5.53 -15.49
CA THR A 29 -4.40 4.23 -15.13
C THR A 29 -3.96 4.32 -13.68
N LEU A 30 -4.56 3.51 -12.82
CA LEU A 30 -4.19 3.40 -11.42
C LEU A 30 -3.26 2.20 -11.24
N ILE A 31 -2.17 2.40 -10.54
CA ILE A 31 -1.19 1.38 -10.17
C ILE A 31 -1.15 1.37 -8.65
N GLU A 32 -1.61 0.28 -8.03
CA GLU A 32 -1.43 0.07 -6.60
C GLU A 32 -0.03 -0.51 -6.37
N ALA A 33 0.82 0.26 -5.70
CA ALA A 33 2.10 -0.22 -5.21
C ALA A 33 1.95 -0.77 -3.79
N ASN A 34 2.78 -1.75 -3.43
CA ASN A 34 2.83 -2.23 -2.07
C ASN A 34 3.29 -1.09 -1.14
N GLY A 35 2.72 -0.98 0.06
CA GLY A 35 3.13 0.01 1.07
C GLY A 35 4.60 -0.07 1.51
N THR A 36 5.31 -1.12 1.12
CA THR A 36 6.75 -1.30 1.32
C THR A 36 7.59 -0.90 0.10
N SER A 37 6.98 -0.34 -0.95
CA SER A 37 7.68 0.05 -2.17
C SER A 37 8.47 1.35 -1.96
N ASP A 38 9.70 1.38 -2.49
CA ASP A 38 10.46 2.61 -2.64
C ASP A 38 9.81 3.45 -3.75
N ALA A 39 9.02 4.45 -3.34
CA ALA A 39 8.27 5.30 -4.25
C ALA A 39 9.21 6.19 -5.10
N CYS A 40 10.35 6.60 -4.55
CA CYS A 40 11.30 7.42 -5.30
C CYS A 40 11.87 6.65 -6.49
N SER A 41 12.32 5.43 -6.28
CA SER A 41 12.80 4.55 -7.35
C SER A 41 11.70 4.24 -8.36
N LEU A 42 10.48 3.94 -7.88
CA LEU A 42 9.35 3.62 -8.74
C LEU A 42 8.98 4.81 -9.63
N MET A 43 8.87 6.01 -9.05
CA MET A 43 8.51 7.23 -9.79
C MET A 43 9.60 7.63 -10.77
N GLY A 44 10.88 7.56 -10.39
CA GLY A 44 12.01 7.82 -11.29
C GLY A 44 12.00 6.88 -12.49
N PHE A 45 11.73 5.61 -12.26
CA PHE A 45 11.69 4.62 -13.33
C PHE A 45 10.47 4.74 -14.25
N LEU A 46 9.27 4.98 -13.69
CA LEU A 46 8.06 5.20 -14.49
C LEU A 46 8.12 6.52 -15.27
N GLY A 47 8.80 7.53 -14.73
CA GLY A 47 9.01 8.81 -15.41
C GLY A 47 9.80 8.68 -16.72
N VAL A 48 10.58 7.59 -16.87
CA VAL A 48 11.42 7.33 -18.05
C VAL A 48 10.87 6.13 -18.82
N GLY A 49 10.56 6.30 -20.10
CA GLY A 49 10.20 5.20 -20.99
C GLY A 49 8.72 4.87 -21.10
N LEU A 50 7.84 5.67 -20.53
CA LEU A 50 6.42 5.64 -20.88
C LEU A 50 6.20 6.23 -22.29
N LYS A 51 5.24 5.66 -23.02
CA LYS A 51 4.86 6.18 -24.33
C LYS A 51 4.31 7.61 -24.20
N LYS A 52 4.61 8.48 -25.18
CA LYS A 52 4.22 9.92 -25.19
C LYS A 52 2.71 10.20 -25.01
N ARG A 53 1.87 9.20 -25.18
CA ARG A 53 0.42 9.31 -24.95
C ARG A 53 0.02 9.37 -23.48
N PHE A 54 0.91 8.97 -22.58
CA PHE A 54 0.70 9.09 -21.14
C PHE A 54 1.26 10.43 -20.66
N LEU A 55 0.51 11.07 -19.78
CA LEU A 55 1.05 12.17 -18.99
C LEU A 55 2.10 11.60 -18.00
N PRO A 56 3.02 12.44 -17.52
CA PRO A 56 3.93 12.04 -16.47
C PRO A 56 3.17 11.46 -15.28
N PRO A 57 3.65 10.38 -14.68
CA PRO A 57 2.97 9.76 -13.54
C PRO A 57 2.98 10.69 -12.33
N ILE A 58 1.93 10.60 -11.51
CA ILE A 58 1.86 11.25 -10.21
C ILE A 58 1.84 10.19 -9.11
N GLN A 59 2.44 10.48 -7.99
CA GLN A 59 2.36 9.67 -6.78
C GLN A 59 1.22 10.18 -5.91
N VAL A 60 0.35 9.26 -5.49
CA VAL A 60 -0.65 9.48 -4.46
C VAL A 60 -0.28 8.61 -3.25
N SER A 61 0.02 9.21 -2.12
CA SER A 61 0.29 8.49 -0.89
C SER A 61 -0.92 8.52 0.04
N VAL A 62 -1.29 7.34 0.55
CA VAL A 62 -2.36 7.20 1.54
C VAL A 62 -1.72 7.06 2.92
N VAL A 63 -2.01 8.01 3.80
CA VAL A 63 -1.41 8.12 5.14
C VAL A 63 -2.42 7.75 6.21
N ASP A 64 -2.07 6.78 7.05
CA ASP A 64 -2.81 6.51 8.28
C ASP A 64 -2.44 7.58 9.33
N THR A 65 -3.30 8.58 9.49
CA THR A 65 -3.10 9.72 10.39
C THR A 65 -2.89 9.30 11.85
N ARG A 66 -3.53 8.23 12.27
CA ARG A 66 -3.43 7.67 13.62
C ARG A 66 -2.03 7.13 13.91
N ASN A 67 -1.45 6.41 12.92
CA ASN A 67 -0.19 5.68 13.05
C ASN A 67 0.99 6.35 12.35
N TRP A 68 0.81 7.55 11.79
CA TRP A 68 1.87 8.31 11.14
C TRP A 68 3.11 8.42 12.04
N GLN A 69 4.28 8.02 11.50
CA GLN A 69 5.58 8.05 12.17
C GLN A 69 5.65 7.25 13.49
N LYS A 70 4.82 6.21 13.63
CA LYS A 70 4.81 5.30 14.80
C LYS A 70 5.29 3.88 14.46
N ARG A 71 6.04 3.72 13.38
CA ARG A 71 6.46 2.42 12.85
C ARG A 71 7.96 2.13 13.03
N GLY A 72 8.63 2.88 13.89
CA GLY A 72 10.04 2.68 14.20
C GLY A 72 10.93 2.83 12.96
N GLU A 73 11.67 1.78 12.62
CA GLU A 73 12.62 1.79 11.49
C GLU A 73 11.94 2.03 10.12
N HIS A 74 10.64 1.87 10.03
CA HIS A 74 9.90 2.11 8.78
C HIS A 74 9.41 3.55 8.61
N ASN A 75 9.67 4.44 9.56
CA ASN A 75 9.31 5.84 9.45
C ASN A 75 10.04 6.51 8.28
N ASP A 76 11.27 6.12 8.01
CA ASP A 76 12.05 6.63 6.87
C ASP A 76 11.40 6.26 5.52
N LEU A 77 10.79 5.07 5.43
CA LEU A 77 10.07 4.65 4.24
C LEU A 77 8.79 5.48 4.03
N GLU A 78 8.04 5.77 5.10
CA GLU A 78 6.89 6.67 5.02
C GLU A 78 7.32 8.06 4.53
N ALA A 79 8.39 8.62 5.10
CA ALA A 79 8.94 9.91 4.69
C ALA A 79 9.39 9.91 3.22
N ASN A 80 10.06 8.84 2.76
CA ASN A 80 10.48 8.66 1.37
C ASN A 80 9.28 8.68 0.41
N GLN A 81 8.20 7.97 0.75
CA GLN A 81 6.98 7.96 -0.07
C GLN A 81 6.34 9.35 -0.16
N ILE A 82 6.35 10.12 0.93
CA ILE A 82 5.83 11.48 0.95
C ILE A 82 6.65 12.44 0.08
N GLN A 83 7.98 12.27 0.00
CA GLN A 83 8.86 13.17 -0.74
C GLN A 83 8.50 13.33 -2.22
N VAL A 84 8.00 12.28 -2.86
CA VAL A 84 7.66 12.24 -4.29
C VAL A 84 6.16 12.34 -4.56
N SER A 85 5.36 12.50 -3.51
CA SER A 85 3.90 12.56 -3.63
C SER A 85 3.43 13.90 -4.17
N SER A 86 2.51 13.86 -5.13
CA SER A 86 1.78 15.02 -5.60
C SER A 86 0.52 15.28 -4.78
N LEU A 87 -0.09 14.20 -4.30
CA LEU A 87 -1.27 14.22 -3.43
C LEU A 87 -1.06 13.28 -2.25
N ILE A 88 -1.43 13.73 -1.08
CA ILE A 88 -1.43 12.95 0.15
C ILE A 88 -2.85 12.87 0.68
N VAL A 89 -3.32 11.65 0.87
CA VAL A 89 -4.67 11.34 1.33
C VAL A 89 -4.60 10.90 2.77
N LEU A 90 -5.17 11.71 3.67
CA LEU A 90 -5.29 11.35 5.07
C LEU A 90 -6.45 10.39 5.29
N THR A 91 -6.19 9.32 6.02
CA THR A 91 -7.16 8.29 6.42
C THR A 91 -7.09 8.05 7.93
N HIS A 92 -8.05 7.31 8.48
CA HIS A 92 -8.10 6.96 9.91
C HIS A 92 -7.98 8.18 10.85
N TYR A 93 -8.58 9.30 10.44
CA TYR A 93 -8.63 10.54 11.23
C TYR A 93 -9.90 10.65 12.08
N ASP A 94 -10.90 9.80 11.82
CA ASP A 94 -12.12 9.76 12.62
C ASP A 94 -11.78 9.56 14.10
N HIS A 95 -12.43 10.33 14.94
CA HIS A 95 -12.20 10.34 16.40
C HIS A 95 -10.82 10.80 16.87
N LEU A 96 -9.97 11.33 15.98
CA LEU A 96 -8.69 11.95 16.39
C LEU A 96 -8.91 13.42 16.76
N PRO A 97 -8.17 13.93 17.76
CA PRO A 97 -8.14 15.36 18.05
C PRO A 97 -7.65 16.16 16.85
N SER A 98 -8.21 17.36 16.65
CA SER A 98 -7.81 18.27 15.55
C SER A 98 -6.31 18.57 15.57
N GLU A 99 -5.72 18.67 16.75
CA GLU A 99 -4.30 18.93 16.97
C GLU A 99 -3.44 17.81 16.39
N ARG A 100 -3.90 16.55 16.48
CA ARG A 100 -3.17 15.41 15.87
C ARG A 100 -3.20 15.47 14.34
N ILE A 101 -4.34 15.79 13.77
CA ILE A 101 -4.49 15.92 12.31
C ILE A 101 -3.60 17.07 11.82
N GLN A 102 -3.61 18.19 12.51
CA GLN A 102 -2.77 19.35 12.16
C GLN A 102 -1.29 19.01 12.26
N LEU A 103 -0.85 18.40 13.36
CA LEU A 103 0.54 17.97 13.56
C LEU A 103 1.02 17.09 12.40
N VAL A 104 0.23 16.07 12.03
CA VAL A 104 0.57 15.19 10.91
C VAL A 104 0.67 15.96 9.60
N SER A 105 -0.24 16.90 9.35
CA SER A 105 -0.22 17.73 8.15
C SER A 105 1.02 18.63 8.11
N ASP A 106 1.43 19.21 9.24
CA ASP A 106 2.61 20.05 9.33
C ASP A 106 3.91 19.26 9.13
N GLU A 107 4.01 18.07 9.73
CA GLU A 107 5.15 17.16 9.52
C GLU A 107 5.26 16.72 8.05
N ILE A 108 4.14 16.38 7.41
CA ILE A 108 4.09 16.04 6.00
C ILE A 108 4.53 17.23 5.13
N LYS A 109 4.05 18.45 5.43
CA LYS A 109 4.44 19.67 4.71
C LYS A 109 5.92 20.01 4.91
N ALA A 110 6.49 19.70 6.06
CA ALA A 110 7.93 19.86 6.30
C ALA A 110 8.76 18.93 5.40
N ILE A 111 8.27 17.70 5.15
CA ILE A 111 8.92 16.75 4.25
C ILE A 111 8.71 17.14 2.78
N ASN A 112 7.47 17.47 2.41
CA ASN A 112 7.10 17.83 1.03
C ASN A 112 6.13 19.01 0.99
N PRO A 113 6.64 20.26 0.95
CA PRO A 113 5.80 21.46 0.88
C PRO A 113 4.99 21.59 -0.41
N LEU A 114 5.34 20.83 -1.46
CA LEU A 114 4.68 20.89 -2.78
C LEU A 114 3.47 19.95 -2.89
N ALA A 115 3.36 18.94 -2.01
CA ALA A 115 2.25 18.02 -2.06
C ALA A 115 0.94 18.68 -1.61
N ASP A 116 -0.15 18.41 -2.28
CA ASP A 116 -1.48 18.70 -1.77
C ASP A 116 -1.89 17.67 -0.71
N ILE A 117 -2.58 18.11 0.34
CA ILE A 117 -3.10 17.24 1.39
C ILE A 117 -4.62 17.34 1.38
N SER A 118 -5.29 16.22 1.32
CA SER A 118 -6.75 16.12 1.40
C SER A 118 -7.16 14.97 2.31
N LYS A 119 -8.32 15.08 2.92
CA LYS A 119 -8.95 13.97 3.60
C LYS A 119 -9.60 13.02 2.59
N MET A 120 -9.77 11.75 2.98
CA MET A 120 -10.31 10.72 2.07
C MET A 120 -11.73 11.05 1.57
N ASP A 121 -12.56 11.68 2.38
CA ASP A 121 -13.93 12.08 2.06
C ASP A 121 -13.99 13.35 1.17
N GLU A 122 -12.91 14.10 1.04
CA GLU A 122 -12.82 15.29 0.19
C GLU A 122 -12.34 14.97 -1.24
N ILE A 123 -11.98 13.71 -1.52
CA ILE A 123 -11.38 13.35 -2.80
C ILE A 123 -12.44 13.01 -3.83
N ASP A 124 -12.40 13.76 -4.91
CA ASP A 124 -13.09 13.46 -6.15
C ASP A 124 -12.08 13.07 -7.24
N GLY A 125 -12.35 12.00 -7.97
CA GLY A 125 -11.51 11.54 -9.07
C GLY A 125 -11.30 12.59 -10.19
N SER A 126 -12.12 13.63 -10.26
CA SER A 126 -11.95 14.76 -11.16
C SER A 126 -10.75 15.63 -10.80
N LEU A 127 -10.24 15.53 -9.57
CA LEU A 127 -9.08 16.31 -9.11
C LEU A 127 -7.75 15.74 -9.62
N LEU A 128 -7.66 14.43 -9.83
CA LEU A 128 -6.41 13.74 -10.16
C LEU A 128 -5.67 14.34 -11.38
N PRO A 129 -6.33 14.74 -12.47
CA PRO A 129 -5.64 15.34 -13.62
C PRO A 129 -5.02 16.71 -13.36
N LYS A 130 -5.36 17.38 -12.25
CA LYS A 130 -4.86 18.71 -11.90
C LYS A 130 -3.49 18.67 -11.22
N PHE A 131 -3.11 17.53 -10.65
CA PHE A 131 -1.84 17.37 -9.94
C PHE A 131 -0.68 17.25 -10.92
N LYS A 132 0.44 17.86 -10.55
CA LYS A 132 1.69 17.78 -11.31
C LYS A 132 2.65 16.82 -10.62
N PRO A 133 3.49 16.10 -11.39
CA PRO A 133 4.55 15.30 -10.79
C PRO A 133 5.47 16.14 -9.92
N VAL A 134 5.81 15.63 -8.77
CA VAL A 134 6.84 16.22 -7.92
C VAL A 134 8.17 15.55 -8.28
N HIS A 135 9.07 16.33 -8.88
CA HIS A 135 10.43 15.89 -9.17
C HIS A 135 11.34 16.38 -8.05
N ARG A 136 11.93 15.47 -7.33
CA ARG A 136 13.01 15.75 -6.39
C ARG A 136 14.15 14.77 -6.63
N ASP A 137 15.37 15.27 -6.54
CA ASP A 137 16.55 14.43 -6.40
C ASP A 137 16.53 13.80 -5.00
N SER A 138 15.73 12.77 -4.86
CA SER A 138 15.65 12.03 -3.61
C SER A 138 16.70 10.93 -3.59
N LYS A 139 17.39 10.80 -2.47
CA LYS A 139 18.29 9.68 -2.26
C LYS A 139 17.48 8.39 -2.27
N GLN A 140 17.87 7.48 -3.15
CA GLN A 140 17.35 6.13 -3.17
C GLN A 140 17.57 5.47 -1.79
N MET A 141 16.51 4.88 -1.24
CA MET A 141 16.65 4.16 0.02
C MET A 141 17.48 2.89 -0.15
N ASP A 142 18.20 2.54 0.89
CA ASP A 142 18.86 1.23 0.96
C ASP A 142 17.78 0.14 0.92
N HIS A 143 17.90 -0.77 -0.05
CA HIS A 143 16.94 -1.86 -0.25
C HIS A 143 16.67 -2.67 1.02
N LEU A 144 17.67 -2.86 1.87
CA LEU A 144 17.52 -3.61 3.13
C LEU A 144 16.58 -2.92 4.12
N LYS A 145 16.49 -1.60 4.09
CA LYS A 145 15.58 -0.82 4.96
C LYS A 145 14.15 -0.73 4.44
N ALA A 146 13.94 -0.95 3.14
CA ALA A 146 12.62 -0.88 2.51
C ALA A 146 11.84 -2.20 2.57
N HIS A 147 12.49 -3.33 2.86
CA HIS A 147 11.83 -4.64 2.84
C HIS A 147 11.26 -5.03 4.21
N TRP A 148 9.95 -5.14 4.25
CA TRP A 148 9.27 -5.87 5.31
C TRP A 148 9.48 -7.37 5.10
N ALA A 149 9.85 -8.07 6.15
CA ALA A 149 9.87 -9.51 6.10
C ALA A 149 8.44 -10.05 5.94
N SER A 150 8.21 -10.89 4.95
CA SER A 150 6.97 -11.63 4.80
C SER A 150 7.28 -13.13 4.82
N SER A 151 6.39 -13.90 5.43
CA SER A 151 6.48 -15.35 5.47
C SER A 151 5.12 -15.95 5.18
N SER A 152 5.10 -17.08 4.50
CA SER A 152 3.90 -17.88 4.26
C SER A 152 4.01 -19.18 5.03
N VAL A 153 2.92 -19.60 5.64
CA VAL A 153 2.81 -20.85 6.38
C VAL A 153 1.56 -21.59 5.91
N ASP A 154 1.71 -22.86 5.59
CA ASP A 154 0.57 -23.72 5.30
C ASP A 154 -0.14 -24.10 6.61
N LEU A 155 -1.42 -23.77 6.69
CA LEU A 155 -2.26 -24.13 7.82
C LEU A 155 -3.02 -25.43 7.52
N PRO A 156 -3.08 -26.37 8.47
CA PRO A 156 -3.96 -27.51 8.35
C PRO A 156 -5.43 -27.06 8.39
N ARG A 157 -6.36 -27.95 8.04
CA ARG A 157 -7.79 -27.70 8.21
C ARG A 157 -8.08 -27.41 9.69
N LEU A 158 -8.66 -26.26 9.96
CA LEU A 158 -9.01 -25.84 11.31
C LEU A 158 -10.39 -26.40 11.73
N LYS A 159 -10.61 -26.51 13.02
CA LYS A 159 -11.87 -27.08 13.56
C LYS A 159 -13.05 -26.13 13.43
N SER A 160 -12.82 -24.82 13.55
CA SER A 160 -13.87 -23.80 13.59
C SER A 160 -13.30 -22.41 13.35
N GLU A 161 -14.15 -21.40 13.16
CA GLU A 161 -13.76 -19.98 13.14
C GLU A 161 -13.10 -19.54 14.46
N ARG A 162 -13.51 -20.11 15.60
CA ARG A 162 -12.87 -19.85 16.89
C ARG A 162 -11.40 -20.28 16.87
N SER A 163 -11.06 -21.34 16.16
CA SER A 163 -9.65 -21.76 15.97
C SER A 163 -8.86 -20.75 15.13
N ILE A 164 -9.49 -20.13 14.13
CA ILE A 164 -8.88 -19.04 13.35
C ILE A 164 -8.59 -17.84 14.26
N GLN A 165 -9.57 -17.43 15.08
CA GLN A 165 -9.41 -16.33 16.04
C GLN A 165 -8.26 -16.59 17.02
N GLN A 166 -8.16 -17.83 17.50
CA GLN A 166 -7.09 -18.23 18.41
C GLN A 166 -5.72 -18.12 17.74
N VAL A 167 -5.55 -18.68 16.53
CA VAL A 167 -4.31 -18.55 15.75
C VAL A 167 -3.93 -17.07 15.57
N CYS A 168 -4.89 -16.23 15.17
CA CYS A 168 -4.63 -14.80 15.00
C CYS A 168 -4.18 -14.09 16.29
N ARG A 169 -4.68 -14.51 17.46
CA ARG A 169 -4.30 -13.92 18.78
C ARG A 169 -2.95 -14.40 19.26
N GLU A 170 -2.57 -15.64 18.96
CA GLU A 170 -1.29 -16.23 19.35
C GLU A 170 -0.10 -15.71 18.55
N ILE A 171 -0.36 -15.18 17.34
CA ILE A 171 0.69 -14.56 16.51
C ILE A 171 1.18 -13.26 17.18
N PRO A 172 2.51 -13.09 17.35
CA PRO A 172 3.07 -11.91 17.99
C PRO A 172 2.56 -10.60 17.42
N GLN A 173 2.42 -9.57 18.25
CA GLN A 173 1.99 -8.23 17.81
C GLN A 173 3.01 -7.52 16.92
N SER A 174 4.28 -7.95 16.95
CA SER A 174 5.31 -7.49 16.03
C SER A 174 5.01 -7.84 14.56
N ILE A 175 4.14 -8.85 14.31
CA ILE A 175 3.64 -9.15 12.98
C ILE A 175 2.45 -8.23 12.72
N LEU A 176 2.67 -7.20 11.91
CA LEU A 176 1.70 -6.12 11.71
C LEU A 176 0.42 -6.58 11.00
N ARG A 177 0.51 -7.52 10.08
CA ARG A 177 -0.65 -7.99 9.31
C ARG A 177 -0.58 -9.49 9.09
N VAL A 178 -1.67 -10.16 9.31
CA VAL A 178 -1.84 -11.58 9.00
C VAL A 178 -3.05 -11.73 8.11
N LYS A 179 -2.93 -12.46 7.03
CA LYS A 179 -4.05 -12.79 6.15
C LYS A 179 -3.90 -14.20 5.61
N GLY A 180 -4.99 -14.86 5.39
CA GLY A 180 -4.95 -16.21 4.84
C GLY A 180 -6.32 -16.75 4.44
N CYS A 181 -6.26 -17.91 3.79
CA CYS A 181 -7.45 -18.71 3.51
C CYS A 181 -7.24 -20.10 4.10
N VAL A 182 -8.24 -20.63 4.78
CA VAL A 182 -8.19 -21.95 5.40
C VAL A 182 -9.51 -22.68 5.22
N GLN A 183 -9.48 -24.00 5.15
CA GLN A 183 -10.69 -24.81 5.22
C GLN A 183 -11.03 -25.16 6.68
N ILE A 184 -12.30 -24.98 7.03
CA ILE A 184 -12.86 -25.51 8.28
C ILE A 184 -13.33 -26.95 8.02
N ARG A 185 -13.12 -27.86 8.98
CA ARG A 185 -13.27 -29.33 8.79
C ARG A 185 -14.57 -29.78 8.13
N GLU A 186 -15.68 -29.13 8.42
CA GLU A 186 -17.01 -29.50 7.94
C GLU A 186 -17.49 -28.67 6.74
N GLN A 187 -16.63 -27.73 6.26
CA GLN A 187 -16.99 -26.85 5.16
C GLN A 187 -16.14 -27.17 3.93
N GLN A 188 -16.80 -27.25 2.77
CA GLN A 188 -16.08 -27.38 1.50
C GLN A 188 -15.51 -26.03 1.05
N GLN A 189 -16.09 -24.95 1.50
CA GLN A 189 -15.71 -23.58 1.16
C GLN A 189 -14.51 -23.12 1.99
N TYR A 190 -13.61 -22.36 1.35
CA TYR A 190 -12.55 -21.68 2.06
C TYR A 190 -13.07 -20.50 2.85
N THR A 191 -12.44 -20.24 3.97
CA THR A 191 -12.68 -19.09 4.84
C THR A 191 -11.48 -18.18 4.80
N TYR A 192 -11.68 -16.93 4.36
CA TYR A 192 -10.67 -15.87 4.42
C TYR A 192 -10.65 -15.29 5.83
N PHE A 193 -9.45 -15.01 6.33
CA PHE A 193 -9.28 -14.28 7.57
C PHE A 193 -8.18 -13.24 7.45
N GLU A 194 -8.28 -12.21 8.27
CA GLU A 194 -7.31 -11.15 8.35
C GLU A 194 -7.25 -10.61 9.77
N ARG A 195 -6.02 -10.38 10.27
CA ARG A 195 -5.75 -9.56 11.45
C ARG A 195 -5.01 -8.31 11.02
N THR A 196 -5.58 -7.18 11.31
CA THR A 196 -5.01 -5.85 11.03
C THR A 196 -4.01 -5.43 12.13
N PRO A 197 -3.17 -4.40 11.91
CA PRO A 197 -2.17 -3.94 12.90
C PRO A 197 -2.76 -3.49 14.24
N ASP A 198 -4.02 -3.03 14.25
CA ASP A 198 -4.76 -2.65 15.46
C ASP A 198 -5.38 -3.85 16.20
N GLY A 199 -5.11 -5.08 15.73
CA GLY A 199 -5.55 -6.30 16.35
C GLY A 199 -6.96 -6.77 15.95
N ASN A 200 -7.67 -6.02 15.10
CA ASN A 200 -8.98 -6.43 14.62
C ASN A 200 -8.88 -7.68 13.74
N ILE A 201 -9.74 -8.64 14.01
CA ILE A 201 -9.81 -9.90 13.26
C ILE A 201 -11.10 -9.93 12.46
N SER A 202 -10.99 -10.03 11.13
CA SER A 202 -12.11 -10.26 10.23
C SER A 202 -12.07 -11.69 9.68
N ILE A 203 -13.22 -12.34 9.62
CA ILE A 203 -13.40 -13.70 9.10
C ILE A 203 -14.60 -13.65 8.15
N ARG A 204 -14.43 -14.19 6.94
CA ARG A 204 -15.50 -14.21 5.94
C ARG A 204 -15.36 -15.40 4.98
N PRO A 205 -16.44 -15.88 4.36
CA PRO A 205 -16.36 -16.86 3.29
C PRO A 205 -15.49 -16.38 2.14
N PHE A 206 -14.74 -17.30 1.52
CA PHE A 206 -13.92 -17.02 0.34
C PHE A 206 -14.47 -17.78 -0.86
N ASN A 207 -14.90 -17.04 -1.89
CA ASN A 207 -15.43 -17.63 -3.12
C ASN A 207 -14.28 -17.93 -4.08
N GLY A 208 -13.92 -19.21 -4.17
CA GLY A 208 -12.87 -19.69 -5.06
C GLY A 208 -11.85 -20.59 -4.35
N VAL A 209 -10.82 -20.97 -5.08
CA VAL A 209 -9.68 -21.72 -4.55
C VAL A 209 -8.53 -20.73 -4.34
N PRO A 210 -7.98 -20.62 -3.14
CA PRO A 210 -6.84 -19.74 -2.93
C PRO A 210 -5.67 -20.21 -3.78
N GLN A 211 -5.01 -19.29 -4.46
CA GLN A 211 -3.73 -19.60 -5.07
C GLN A 211 -2.72 -19.72 -3.93
N THR A 212 -2.08 -20.87 -3.85
CA THR A 212 -0.91 -21.05 -2.99
C THR A 212 0.16 -20.10 -3.53
N GLY A 213 0.50 -19.09 -2.76
CA GLY A 213 1.61 -18.22 -3.10
C GLY A 213 2.93 -19.00 -3.10
N PRO A 214 3.95 -18.46 -3.77
CA PRO A 214 5.31 -18.98 -3.62
C PRO A 214 5.79 -18.83 -2.20
#